data_c544cd84fc053bafe51314fcfdf19250
#
_entry.id   c544cd84fc053bafe51314fcfdf19250
#
_cell.length_a   1.000
_cell.length_b   1.000
_cell.length_c   1.000
_cell.angle_alpha   90.00
_cell.angle_beta   90.00
_cell.angle_gamma   90.00
#
_symmetry.space_group_name_H-M   'P 1'
#
loop_
_entity.id
_entity.type
_entity.pdbx_description
1 polymer ?
#
loop_
_entity_poly.entity_id
_entity_poly.type
_entity_poly.pdbx_seq_one_letter_code
_entity_poly.pdbx_strand_id
1 'polypeptide(L)'
;MENERCLDLKYAKLSKAGEIIEMLCICLGVFLIPLFLPKLLTIVFGKTSVIASNSQYVVGSVVNTLLIIAGVNAKGWKKVLGIVTLPSISALFGGLVLKASSVYTMYMIPAIWIGNFAIIYLYRYLFVKKNLNYIVTSAIAIITKCAAIYAGFNLLVLVNIVPNGSKVFTSLNIAMGMNQLVTATIGAVIAFGIIITMKSKKVSE
;
A
#
# COMPACT_ATOMS: atom_id res chain seq x y z
N MET A 1 30.63 -4.03 -7.13
CA MET A 1 29.95 -2.75 -6.81
C MET A 1 28.48 -3.01 -7.10
N GLU A 2 27.69 -3.21 -6.05
CA GLU A 2 26.24 -3.33 -6.18
C GLU A 2 25.72 -1.98 -6.66
N ASN A 3 25.27 -1.96 -7.90
CA ASN A 3 24.58 -0.82 -8.51
C ASN A 3 23.18 -0.74 -7.86
N GLU A 4 23.16 -0.39 -6.59
CA GLU A 4 21.92 -0.10 -5.91
C GLU A 4 21.37 1.16 -6.54
N ARG A 5 20.33 1.02 -7.37
CA ARG A 5 19.38 2.11 -7.67
C ARG A 5 18.55 2.40 -6.41
N CYS A 6 19.16 2.36 -5.26
CA CYS A 6 18.63 3.18 -4.21
C CYS A 6 18.45 4.55 -4.83
N LEU A 7 17.39 5.21 -4.52
CA LEU A 7 17.39 6.65 -4.48
C LEU A 7 18.65 6.97 -3.66
N ASP A 8 19.82 6.95 -4.30
CA ASP A 8 21.10 7.42 -3.81
C ASP A 8 21.02 8.93 -3.78
N LEU A 9 20.00 9.29 -3.17
CA LEU A 9 19.70 10.59 -2.72
C LEU A 9 20.65 10.85 -1.58
N LYS A 10 20.97 12.08 -1.38
CA LYS A 10 21.55 12.66 -0.17
C LYS A 10 21.16 11.96 1.13
N TYR A 11 20.04 11.25 1.15
CA TYR A 11 19.50 10.42 2.24
C TYR A 11 20.18 9.06 2.42
N ALA A 12 20.98 8.57 1.50
CA ALA A 12 21.74 7.34 1.70
C ALA A 12 22.78 7.48 2.83
N LYS A 13 23.13 8.71 3.19
CA LYS A 13 23.98 9.09 4.34
C LYS A 13 23.20 9.72 5.49
N LEU A 14 21.91 9.46 5.61
CA LEU A 14 21.20 9.85 6.82
C LEU A 14 21.92 9.23 8.02
N SER A 15 22.11 10.06 9.05
CA SER A 15 22.51 9.58 10.36
C SER A 15 21.52 8.50 10.81
N LYS A 16 21.92 7.62 11.72
CA LYS A 16 21.00 6.62 12.32
C LYS A 16 19.69 7.24 12.80
N ALA A 17 19.76 8.47 13.31
CA ALA A 17 18.58 9.26 13.70
C ALA A 17 17.68 9.59 12.49
N GLY A 18 18.25 10.01 11.37
CA GLY A 18 17.49 10.30 10.15
C GLY A 18 16.77 9.07 9.58
N GLU A 19 17.40 7.89 9.60
CA GLU A 19 16.74 6.64 9.18
C GLU A 19 15.58 6.25 10.09
N ILE A 20 15.68 6.55 11.39
CA ILE A 20 14.60 6.31 12.36
C ILE A 20 13.45 7.28 12.10
N ILE A 21 13.75 8.56 11.88
CA ILE A 21 12.74 9.58 11.58
C ILE A 21 12.00 9.25 10.29
N GLU A 22 12.69 8.87 9.21
CA GLU A 22 12.07 8.44 7.96
C GLU A 22 11.12 7.26 8.19
N MET A 23 11.58 6.24 8.90
CA MET A 23 10.76 5.10 9.25
C MET A 23 9.51 5.50 10.04
N LEU A 24 9.67 6.35 11.04
CA LEU A 24 8.55 6.84 11.85
C LEU A 24 7.56 7.62 11.00
N CYS A 25 8.02 8.49 10.10
CA CYS A 25 7.16 9.24 9.20
C CYS A 25 6.36 8.33 8.26
N ILE A 26 7.00 7.30 7.68
CA ILE A 26 6.30 6.33 6.83
C ILE A 26 5.31 5.51 7.67
N CYS A 27 5.71 4.99 8.83
CA CYS A 27 4.81 4.22 9.70
C CYS A 27 3.61 5.06 10.18
N LEU A 28 3.85 6.29 10.59
CA LEU A 28 2.78 7.23 10.96
C LEU A 28 1.88 7.53 9.75
N GLY A 29 2.45 7.74 8.58
CA GLY A 29 1.68 7.97 7.36
C GLY A 29 0.76 6.80 7.04
N VAL A 30 1.27 5.57 6.97
CA VAL A 30 0.46 4.38 6.65
C VAL A 30 -0.55 4.04 7.76
N PHE A 31 -0.35 4.51 8.98
CA PHE A 31 -1.30 4.34 10.08
C PHE A 31 -2.36 5.45 10.12
N LEU A 32 -1.96 6.72 10.06
CA LEU A 32 -2.87 7.85 10.25
C LEU A 32 -3.74 8.10 9.02
N ILE A 33 -3.23 7.85 7.81
CA ILE A 33 -3.97 8.10 6.56
C ILE A 33 -5.27 7.30 6.50
N PRO A 34 -5.29 5.96 6.69
CA PRO A 34 -6.54 5.21 6.68
C PRO A 34 -7.49 5.61 7.82
N LEU A 35 -6.96 6.10 8.93
CA LEU A 35 -7.75 6.46 10.11
C LEU A 35 -8.45 7.82 9.96
N PHE A 36 -7.73 8.83 9.46
CA PHE A 36 -8.20 10.22 9.46
C PHE A 36 -8.64 10.72 8.10
N LEU A 37 -8.00 10.29 7.00
CA LEU A 37 -8.28 10.81 5.67
C LEU A 37 -9.75 10.62 5.23
N PRO A 38 -10.43 9.49 5.49
CA PRO A 38 -11.85 9.36 5.16
C PRO A 38 -12.73 10.36 5.88
N LYS A 39 -12.43 10.63 7.15
CA LYS A 39 -13.15 11.63 7.95
C LYS A 39 -12.91 13.03 7.41
N LEU A 40 -11.65 13.36 7.10
CA LEU A 40 -11.26 14.62 6.52
C LEU A 40 -11.97 14.87 5.17
N LEU A 41 -11.98 13.87 4.29
CA LEU A 41 -12.68 13.96 3.00
C LEU A 41 -14.18 14.19 3.20
N THR A 42 -14.78 13.57 4.21
CA THR A 42 -16.19 13.76 4.54
C THR A 42 -16.47 15.17 5.06
N ILE A 43 -15.55 15.76 5.84
CA ILE A 43 -15.68 17.13 6.37
C ILE A 43 -15.53 18.15 5.25
N VAL A 44 -14.52 17.99 4.39
CA VAL A 44 -14.17 18.97 3.35
C VAL A 44 -15.16 18.94 2.18
N PHE A 45 -15.55 17.75 1.72
CA PHE A 45 -16.38 17.59 0.53
C PHE A 45 -17.85 17.26 0.81
N GLY A 46 -18.21 17.04 2.09
CA GLY A 46 -19.54 16.60 2.48
C GLY A 46 -19.77 15.10 2.32
N LYS A 47 -20.71 14.56 3.12
CA LYS A 47 -21.01 13.11 3.17
C LYS A 47 -21.53 12.52 1.85
N THR A 48 -22.20 13.34 1.05
CA THR A 48 -22.84 12.94 -0.22
C THR A 48 -21.92 13.09 -1.43
N SER A 49 -20.72 13.62 -1.26
CA SER A 49 -19.78 13.79 -2.37
C SER A 49 -19.25 12.43 -2.87
N VAL A 50 -19.01 12.36 -4.18
CA VAL A 50 -18.40 11.18 -4.82
C VAL A 50 -17.02 10.86 -4.22
N ILE A 51 -16.26 11.89 -3.82
CA ILE A 51 -14.93 11.72 -3.24
C ILE A 51 -15.02 11.09 -1.84
N ALA A 52 -15.94 11.57 -1.00
CA ALA A 52 -16.11 11.03 0.35
C ALA A 52 -16.68 9.60 0.32
N SER A 53 -17.64 9.32 -0.56
CA SER A 53 -18.21 7.98 -0.74
C SER A 53 -17.20 6.96 -1.25
N ASN A 54 -16.22 7.41 -2.05
CA ASN A 54 -15.16 6.58 -2.62
C ASN A 54 -13.80 6.81 -1.93
N SER A 55 -13.79 7.23 -0.67
CA SER A 55 -12.56 7.51 0.11
C SER A 55 -11.57 6.34 0.13
N GLN A 56 -12.05 5.11 -0.03
CA GLN A 56 -11.21 3.91 -0.13
C GLN A 56 -10.22 3.99 -1.30
N TYR A 57 -10.61 4.55 -2.46
CA TYR A 57 -9.69 4.70 -3.59
C TYR A 57 -8.59 5.72 -3.29
N VAL A 58 -8.92 6.83 -2.65
CA VAL A 58 -7.94 7.85 -2.28
C VAL A 58 -6.96 7.29 -1.25
N VAL A 59 -7.49 6.74 -0.16
CA VAL A 59 -6.68 6.18 0.93
C VAL A 59 -5.80 5.03 0.43
N GLY A 60 -6.39 4.09 -0.32
CA GLY A 60 -5.66 2.94 -0.86
C GLY A 60 -4.53 3.35 -1.80
N SER A 61 -4.76 4.37 -2.64
CA SER A 61 -3.72 4.89 -3.53
C SER A 61 -2.56 5.50 -2.77
N VAL A 62 -2.83 6.33 -1.74
CA VAL A 62 -1.78 6.93 -0.92
C VAL A 62 -1.01 5.87 -0.14
N VAL A 63 -1.69 4.89 0.45
CA VAL A 63 -1.03 3.77 1.14
C VAL A 63 -0.14 2.98 0.19
N ASN A 64 -0.63 2.64 -1.01
CA ASN A 64 0.19 1.94 -2.01
C ASN A 64 1.40 2.75 -2.45
N THR A 65 1.26 4.08 -2.60
CA THR A 65 2.40 4.98 -2.87
C THR A 65 3.47 4.85 -1.78
N LEU A 66 3.06 4.91 -0.51
CA LEU A 66 4.00 4.78 0.62
C LEU A 66 4.66 3.40 0.68
N LEU A 67 3.93 2.32 0.39
CA LEU A 67 4.48 0.97 0.30
C LEU A 67 5.56 0.87 -0.79
N ILE A 68 5.32 1.46 -1.96
CA ILE A 68 6.28 1.46 -3.08
C ILE A 68 7.53 2.28 -2.71
N ILE A 69 7.36 3.48 -2.16
CA ILE A 69 8.47 4.32 -1.70
C ILE A 69 9.29 3.57 -0.63
N ALA A 70 8.62 2.90 0.32
CA ALA A 70 9.29 2.08 1.31
C ALA A 70 10.06 0.90 0.67
N GLY A 71 9.51 0.28 -0.36
CA GLY A 71 10.17 -0.79 -1.12
C GLY A 71 11.48 -0.32 -1.76
N VAL A 72 11.50 0.92 -2.26
CA VAL A 72 12.68 1.52 -2.89
C VAL A 72 13.70 2.02 -1.86
N ASN A 73 13.24 2.62 -0.75
CA ASN A 73 14.10 3.33 0.20
C ASN A 73 14.39 2.61 1.51
N ALA A 74 13.43 1.87 2.09
CA ALA A 74 13.59 1.34 3.43
C ALA A 74 14.69 0.30 3.52
N LYS A 75 15.69 0.52 4.36
CA LYS A 75 16.75 -0.44 4.68
C LYS A 75 16.32 -1.30 5.88
N GLY A 76 16.42 -2.62 5.71
CA GLY A 76 16.16 -3.60 6.79
C GLY A 76 14.73 -4.11 6.89
N TRP A 77 14.61 -5.43 7.10
CA TRP A 77 13.34 -6.15 7.11
C TRP A 77 12.45 -5.83 8.32
N LYS A 78 13.04 -5.47 9.47
CA LYS A 78 12.27 -5.08 10.66
C LYS A 78 11.40 -3.85 10.40
N LYS A 79 11.92 -2.90 9.62
CA LYS A 79 11.18 -1.69 9.22
C LYS A 79 10.03 -2.03 8.26
N VAL A 80 10.28 -2.95 7.34
CA VAL A 80 9.27 -3.40 6.37
C VAL A 80 8.08 -4.06 7.06
N LEU A 81 8.30 -4.88 8.09
CA LEU A 81 7.20 -5.53 8.83
C LEU A 81 6.21 -4.51 9.42
N GLY A 82 6.71 -3.45 10.07
CA GLY A 82 5.83 -2.38 10.58
C GLY A 82 5.02 -1.71 9.45
N ILE A 83 5.68 -1.36 8.35
CA ILE A 83 5.02 -0.69 7.22
C ILE A 83 3.96 -1.60 6.57
N VAL A 84 4.19 -2.90 6.52
CA VAL A 84 3.25 -3.88 5.94
C VAL A 84 1.99 -4.06 6.80
N THR A 85 2.14 -4.08 8.13
CA THR A 85 1.07 -4.45 9.06
C THR A 85 0.18 -3.27 9.45
N LEU A 86 0.75 -2.09 9.65
CA LEU A 86 0.05 -0.91 10.15
C LEU A 86 -1.16 -0.45 9.32
N PRO A 87 -1.15 -0.47 7.96
CA PRO A 87 -2.29 -0.02 7.17
C PRO A 87 -3.58 -0.82 7.42
N SER A 88 -3.46 -2.15 7.56
CA SER A 88 -4.61 -3.02 7.80
C SER A 88 -5.17 -2.84 9.21
N ILE A 89 -4.30 -2.69 10.21
CA ILE A 89 -4.69 -2.41 11.59
C ILE A 89 -5.42 -1.07 11.65
N SER A 90 -4.85 -0.04 11.02
CA SER A 90 -5.48 1.28 10.95
C SER A 90 -6.83 1.27 10.23
N ALA A 91 -6.95 0.52 9.14
CA ALA A 91 -8.20 0.41 8.38
C ALA A 91 -9.32 -0.22 9.21
N LEU A 92 -9.01 -1.16 10.10
CA LEU A 92 -9.99 -1.72 11.05
C LEU A 92 -10.53 -0.65 12.01
N PHE A 93 -9.64 0.11 12.64
CA PHE A 93 -10.03 1.19 13.56
C PHE A 93 -10.72 2.35 12.85
N GLY A 94 -10.37 2.63 11.60
CA GLY A 94 -10.95 3.70 10.79
C GLY A 94 -12.34 3.36 10.23
N GLY A 95 -12.75 2.09 10.29
CA GLY A 95 -14.01 1.63 9.67
C GLY A 95 -14.03 1.84 8.15
N LEU A 96 -12.89 1.89 7.51
CA LEU A 96 -12.73 2.19 6.09
C LEU A 96 -13.29 1.09 5.19
N VAL A 97 -13.13 -0.15 5.62
CA VAL A 97 -13.58 -1.33 4.89
C VAL A 97 -14.77 -1.91 5.62
N LEU A 98 -15.94 -1.75 5.01
CA LEU A 98 -17.17 -2.44 5.39
C LEU A 98 -17.56 -2.27 6.87
N LYS A 99 -18.20 -1.16 7.21
CA LYS A 99 -18.74 -0.87 8.55
C LYS A 99 -19.52 -2.03 9.19
N ALA A 100 -20.17 -2.86 8.39
CA ALA A 100 -20.96 -4.02 8.84
C ALA A 100 -20.17 -5.35 8.83
N SER A 101 -18.95 -5.38 8.32
CA SER A 101 -18.21 -6.62 8.04
C SER A 101 -16.80 -6.61 8.63
N SER A 102 -16.59 -5.89 9.73
CA SER A 102 -15.27 -5.77 10.38
C SER A 102 -14.64 -7.14 10.71
N VAL A 103 -15.45 -8.12 11.12
CA VAL A 103 -14.99 -9.48 11.43
C VAL A 103 -14.37 -10.16 10.20
N TYR A 104 -15.05 -10.10 9.06
CA TYR A 104 -14.53 -10.69 7.81
C TYR A 104 -13.27 -10.00 7.32
N THR A 105 -13.16 -8.69 7.55
CA THR A 105 -11.94 -7.93 7.23
C THR A 105 -10.75 -8.38 8.09
N MET A 106 -11.00 -8.77 9.34
CA MET A 106 -9.95 -9.32 10.21
C MET A 106 -9.36 -10.62 9.64
N TYR A 107 -10.18 -11.51 9.12
CA TYR A 107 -9.70 -12.73 8.45
C TYR A 107 -8.90 -12.44 7.18
N MET A 108 -9.11 -11.29 6.53
CA MET A 108 -8.35 -10.87 5.37
C MET A 108 -6.97 -10.27 5.69
N ILE A 109 -6.70 -9.90 6.95
CA ILE A 109 -5.45 -9.25 7.35
C ILE A 109 -4.20 -10.03 6.90
N PRO A 110 -4.08 -11.34 7.12
CA PRO A 110 -2.90 -12.08 6.68
C PRO A 110 -2.66 -12.00 5.17
N ALA A 111 -3.72 -12.11 4.37
CA ALA A 111 -3.62 -12.01 2.92
C ALA A 111 -3.21 -10.59 2.47
N ILE A 112 -3.72 -9.56 3.13
CA ILE A 112 -3.34 -8.16 2.88
C ILE A 112 -1.86 -7.95 3.23
N TRP A 113 -1.37 -8.52 4.33
CA TRP A 113 0.05 -8.45 4.71
C TRP A 113 0.95 -9.11 3.68
N ILE A 114 0.57 -10.30 3.21
CA ILE A 114 1.30 -10.99 2.15
C ILE A 114 1.34 -10.14 0.87
N GLY A 115 0.22 -9.57 0.46
CA GLY A 115 0.16 -8.68 -0.70
C GLY A 115 0.98 -7.40 -0.53
N ASN A 116 0.91 -6.74 0.63
CA ASN A 116 1.71 -5.56 0.94
C ASN A 116 3.22 -5.88 1.01
N PHE A 117 3.57 -7.03 1.57
CA PHE A 117 4.95 -7.50 1.57
C PHE A 117 5.44 -7.79 0.14
N ALA A 118 4.62 -8.44 -0.68
CA ALA A 118 4.99 -8.78 -2.06
C ALA A 118 5.29 -7.53 -2.89
N ILE A 119 4.47 -6.47 -2.79
CA ILE A 119 4.73 -5.23 -3.54
C ILE A 119 6.05 -4.58 -3.09
N ILE A 120 6.32 -4.46 -1.80
CA ILE A 120 7.57 -3.92 -1.26
C ILE A 120 8.78 -4.76 -1.71
N TYR A 121 8.67 -6.09 -1.56
CA TYR A 121 9.73 -7.02 -1.92
C TYR A 121 10.08 -6.96 -3.41
N LEU A 122 9.05 -6.98 -4.28
CA LEU A 122 9.25 -6.96 -5.73
C LEU A 122 9.85 -5.65 -6.23
N TYR A 123 9.42 -4.49 -5.70
CA TYR A 123 10.07 -3.23 -6.04
C TYR A 123 11.54 -3.23 -5.60
N ARG A 124 11.84 -3.70 -4.42
CA ARG A 124 13.22 -3.81 -3.94
C ARG A 124 14.05 -4.77 -4.78
N TYR A 125 13.51 -5.94 -5.09
CA TYR A 125 14.26 -6.97 -5.81
C TYR A 125 14.38 -6.67 -7.30
N LEU A 126 13.28 -6.35 -7.98
CA LEU A 126 13.27 -6.16 -9.42
C LEU A 126 13.78 -4.77 -9.82
N PHE A 127 13.24 -3.72 -9.20
CA PHE A 127 13.60 -2.34 -9.57
C PHE A 127 14.96 -1.93 -9.02
N VAL A 128 15.20 -2.16 -7.71
CA VAL A 128 16.44 -1.70 -7.05
C VAL A 128 17.61 -2.65 -7.36
N LYS A 129 17.48 -3.97 -7.06
CA LYS A 129 18.61 -4.90 -7.22
C LYS A 129 18.84 -5.33 -8.66
N LYS A 130 17.78 -5.69 -9.40
CA LYS A 130 17.89 -6.18 -10.78
C LYS A 130 17.86 -5.08 -11.83
N ASN A 131 17.68 -3.83 -11.45
CA ASN A 131 17.62 -2.69 -12.37
C ASN A 131 16.55 -2.84 -13.47
N LEU A 132 15.46 -3.57 -13.20
CA LEU A 132 14.38 -3.74 -14.14
C LEU A 132 13.65 -2.42 -14.36
N ASN A 133 13.05 -2.25 -15.54
CA ASN A 133 12.24 -1.08 -15.85
C ASN A 133 11.11 -0.89 -14.83
N TYR A 134 10.83 0.37 -14.45
CA TYR A 134 9.82 0.70 -13.46
C TYR A 134 8.43 0.17 -13.85
N ILE A 135 8.02 0.35 -15.11
CA ILE A 135 6.70 -0.07 -15.60
C ILE A 135 6.54 -1.59 -15.49
N VAL A 136 7.56 -2.34 -15.93
CA VAL A 136 7.54 -3.81 -15.85
C VAL A 136 7.52 -4.27 -14.39
N THR A 137 8.33 -3.65 -13.53
CA THR A 137 8.33 -3.92 -12.09
C THR A 137 6.96 -3.65 -11.49
N SER A 138 6.33 -2.52 -11.83
CA SER A 138 5.01 -2.14 -11.34
C SER A 138 3.96 -3.15 -11.75
N ALA A 139 3.95 -3.57 -13.01
CA ALA A 139 3.00 -4.57 -13.51
C ALA A 139 3.12 -5.88 -12.73
N ILE A 140 4.34 -6.42 -12.60
CA ILE A 140 4.58 -7.66 -11.85
C ILE A 140 4.19 -7.51 -10.39
N ALA A 141 4.58 -6.43 -9.72
CA ALA A 141 4.33 -6.20 -8.31
C ALA A 141 2.84 -6.03 -8.00
N ILE A 142 2.11 -5.27 -8.84
CA ILE A 142 0.67 -5.05 -8.68
C ILE A 142 -0.10 -6.36 -8.89
N ILE A 143 0.20 -7.09 -9.97
CA ILE A 143 -0.46 -8.38 -10.25
C ILE A 143 -0.22 -9.36 -9.10
N THR A 144 1.03 -9.49 -8.64
CA THR A 144 1.37 -10.40 -7.53
C THR A 144 0.65 -10.01 -6.24
N LYS A 145 0.61 -8.71 -5.91
CA LYS A 145 -0.13 -8.23 -4.74
C LYS A 145 -1.61 -8.56 -4.84
N CYS A 146 -2.24 -8.23 -5.97
CA CYS A 146 -3.67 -8.45 -6.17
C CYS A 146 -4.01 -9.95 -6.16
N ALA A 147 -3.19 -10.78 -6.80
CA ALA A 147 -3.34 -12.22 -6.79
C ALA A 147 -3.26 -12.81 -5.38
N ALA A 148 -2.30 -12.37 -4.56
CA ALA A 148 -2.16 -12.82 -3.18
C ALA A 148 -3.38 -12.46 -2.32
N ILE A 149 -3.87 -11.23 -2.42
CA ILE A 149 -5.04 -10.77 -1.66
C ILE A 149 -6.30 -11.50 -2.13
N TYR A 150 -6.48 -11.63 -3.44
CA TYR A 150 -7.65 -12.29 -4.02
C TYR A 150 -7.65 -13.80 -3.76
N ALA A 151 -6.49 -14.45 -3.77
CA ALA A 151 -6.35 -15.86 -3.37
C ALA A 151 -6.75 -16.06 -1.89
N GLY A 152 -6.33 -15.16 -1.00
CA GLY A 152 -6.77 -15.18 0.40
C GLY A 152 -8.27 -15.00 0.55
N PHE A 153 -8.90 -14.12 -0.21
CA PHE A 153 -10.36 -13.97 -0.24
C PHE A 153 -11.05 -15.26 -0.69
N ASN A 154 -10.61 -15.86 -1.80
CA ASN A 154 -11.18 -17.11 -2.29
C ASN A 154 -11.00 -18.27 -1.30
N LEU A 155 -9.89 -18.31 -0.57
CA LEU A 155 -9.68 -19.28 0.49
C LEU A 155 -10.74 -19.13 1.60
N LEU A 156 -11.07 -17.90 2.03
CA LEU A 156 -12.12 -17.68 3.02
C LEU A 156 -13.50 -18.08 2.52
N VAL A 157 -13.78 -17.93 1.24
CA VAL A 157 -15.03 -18.41 0.62
C VAL A 157 -15.05 -19.94 0.58
N LEU A 158 -13.94 -20.57 0.19
CA LEU A 158 -13.82 -22.03 0.12
C LEU A 158 -14.02 -22.71 1.48
N VAL A 159 -13.50 -22.13 2.55
CA VAL A 159 -13.68 -22.66 3.92
C VAL A 159 -14.99 -22.17 4.58
N ASN A 160 -15.91 -21.60 3.81
CA ASN A 160 -17.22 -21.09 4.26
C ASN A 160 -17.19 -20.04 5.38
N ILE A 161 -16.08 -19.34 5.59
CA ILE A 161 -16.01 -18.19 6.49
C ILE A 161 -16.80 -17.02 5.89
N VAL A 162 -16.67 -16.78 4.58
CA VAL A 162 -17.48 -15.80 3.85
C VAL A 162 -18.55 -16.55 3.06
N PRO A 163 -19.85 -16.41 3.41
CA PRO A 163 -20.92 -17.09 2.71
C PRO A 163 -21.02 -16.63 1.26
N ASN A 164 -20.93 -17.58 0.33
CA ASN A 164 -21.03 -17.29 -1.10
C ASN A 164 -22.39 -16.68 -1.45
N GLY A 165 -22.41 -15.70 -2.38
CA GLY A 165 -23.63 -15.01 -2.80
C GLY A 165 -24.22 -14.01 -1.79
N SER A 166 -23.62 -13.85 -0.62
CA SER A 166 -24.04 -12.85 0.37
C SER A 166 -23.66 -11.42 -0.03
N LYS A 167 -24.33 -10.43 0.56
CA LYS A 167 -23.92 -9.01 0.41
C LYS A 167 -22.48 -8.77 0.86
N VAL A 168 -22.04 -9.51 1.87
CA VAL A 168 -20.65 -9.48 2.36
C VAL A 168 -19.68 -9.99 1.30
N PHE A 169 -20.02 -11.12 0.67
CA PHE A 169 -19.23 -11.67 -0.45
C PHE A 169 -19.06 -10.64 -1.57
N THR A 170 -20.16 -10.04 -2.04
CA THR A 170 -20.11 -9.05 -3.12
C THR A 170 -19.23 -7.86 -2.76
N SER A 171 -19.39 -7.33 -1.55
CA SER A 171 -18.61 -6.18 -1.08
C SER A 171 -17.13 -6.51 -0.92
N LEU A 172 -16.78 -7.67 -0.37
CA LEU A 172 -15.39 -8.12 -0.22
C LEU A 172 -14.75 -8.44 -1.57
N ASN A 173 -15.49 -9.07 -2.47
CA ASN A 173 -15.01 -9.40 -3.82
C ASN A 173 -14.55 -8.12 -4.56
N ILE A 174 -15.35 -7.05 -4.50
CA ILE A 174 -14.98 -5.76 -5.09
C ILE A 174 -13.79 -5.15 -4.35
N ALA A 175 -13.82 -5.15 -3.02
CA ALA A 175 -12.79 -4.52 -2.19
C ALA A 175 -11.42 -5.21 -2.30
N MET A 176 -11.40 -6.55 -2.40
CA MET A 176 -10.16 -7.34 -2.46
C MET A 176 -9.71 -7.65 -3.90
N GLY A 177 -10.58 -7.48 -4.87
CA GLY A 177 -10.27 -7.61 -6.30
C GLY A 177 -9.98 -6.25 -6.96
N MET A 178 -11.01 -5.69 -7.59
CA MET A 178 -10.88 -4.51 -8.45
C MET A 178 -10.33 -3.27 -7.71
N ASN A 179 -10.78 -3.01 -6.47
CA ASN A 179 -10.30 -1.85 -5.72
C ASN A 179 -8.80 -1.95 -5.41
N GLN A 180 -8.27 -3.14 -5.15
CA GLN A 180 -6.83 -3.33 -4.94
C GLN A 180 -6.03 -3.04 -6.21
N LEU A 181 -6.52 -3.49 -7.36
CA LEU A 181 -5.88 -3.25 -8.64
C LEU A 181 -5.83 -1.75 -8.97
N VAL A 182 -6.97 -1.06 -8.87
CA VAL A 182 -7.07 0.37 -9.15
C VAL A 182 -6.18 1.18 -8.21
N THR A 183 -6.27 0.94 -6.92
CA THR A 183 -5.49 1.71 -5.92
C THR A 183 -4.00 1.45 -6.01
N ALA A 184 -3.58 0.23 -6.32
CA ALA A 184 -2.17 -0.09 -6.51
C ALA A 184 -1.62 0.54 -7.79
N THR A 185 -2.41 0.59 -8.87
CA THR A 185 -2.02 1.24 -10.13
C THR A 185 -1.87 2.75 -9.94
N ILE A 186 -2.86 3.43 -9.34
CA ILE A 186 -2.78 4.86 -9.04
C ILE A 186 -1.58 5.14 -8.11
N GLY A 187 -1.40 4.32 -7.08
CA GLY A 187 -0.27 4.44 -6.17
C GLY A 187 1.09 4.31 -6.87
N ALA A 188 1.20 3.41 -7.86
CA ALA A 188 2.42 3.26 -8.65
C ALA A 188 2.68 4.49 -9.53
N VAL A 189 1.66 5.08 -10.14
CA VAL A 189 1.79 6.31 -10.94
C VAL A 189 2.27 7.47 -10.06
N ILE A 190 1.68 7.66 -8.89
CA ILE A 190 2.09 8.72 -7.96
C ILE A 190 3.54 8.49 -7.48
N ALA A 191 3.87 7.24 -7.09
CA ALA A 191 5.22 6.89 -6.66
C ALA A 191 6.25 7.14 -7.76
N PHE A 192 5.93 6.85 -9.02
CA PHE A 192 6.80 7.15 -10.16
C PHE A 192 7.10 8.64 -10.28
N GLY A 193 6.06 9.50 -10.20
CA GLY A 193 6.24 10.95 -10.20
C GLY A 193 7.18 11.42 -9.09
N ILE A 194 7.00 10.91 -7.86
CA ILE A 194 7.87 11.24 -6.72
C ILE A 194 9.31 10.79 -7.00
N ILE A 195 9.51 9.56 -7.46
CA ILE A 195 10.84 8.99 -7.74
C ILE A 195 11.58 9.80 -8.82
N ILE A 196 10.89 10.20 -9.89
CA ILE A 196 11.50 11.03 -10.96
C ILE A 196 11.88 12.41 -10.42
N THR A 197 10.97 13.07 -9.70
CA THR A 197 11.22 14.41 -9.16
C THR A 197 12.41 14.42 -8.21
N MET A 198 12.53 13.39 -7.39
CA MET A 198 13.67 13.22 -6.49
C MET A 198 14.97 12.98 -7.24
N LYS A 199 14.93 12.25 -8.36
CA LYS A 199 16.11 12.00 -9.21
C LYS A 199 16.58 13.27 -9.95
N SER A 200 15.65 14.10 -10.42
CA SER A 200 15.93 15.34 -11.15
C SER A 200 16.70 16.36 -10.30
N LYS A 201 16.39 16.47 -9.00
CA LYS A 201 17.08 17.39 -8.08
C LYS A 201 18.56 17.04 -7.87
N LYS A 202 18.96 15.78 -8.06
CA LYS A 202 20.35 15.35 -7.90
C LYS A 202 21.25 15.75 -9.10
N VAL A 203 20.67 15.96 -10.26
CA VAL A 203 21.41 16.30 -11.49
C VAL A 203 21.70 17.81 -11.57
N SER A 204 20.96 18.64 -10.81
CA SER A 204 21.07 20.11 -10.82
C SER A 204 21.98 20.69 -9.71
N GLU A 205 22.59 19.87 -8.87
CA GLU A 205 23.61 20.21 -7.86
C GLU A 205 24.97 19.59 -8.22
#